data_2e678a6abe34213e418482284649e7b5
#
_entry.id   2e678a6abe34213e418482284649e7b5
#
_cell.length_a   1.000
_cell.length_b   1.000
_cell.length_c   1.000
_cell.angle_alpha   90.00
_cell.angle_beta   90.00
_cell.angle_gamma   90.00
#
_symmetry.space_group_name_H-M   'P 1'
#
loop_
_entity.id
_entity.type
_entity.pdbx_description
1 polymer ?
#
loop_
_entity_poly.entity_id
_entity_poly.type
_entity_poly.pdbx_seq_one_letter_code
_entity_poly.pdbx_strand_id
1 'polypeptide(L)'
;MSTLAVSPSQTKLRRSRALPFFAAAVLGFMVLVILWGAVVRATGSGAGCGNHWPLCNGDFFPHHPRIATIIEFTHRSMSGICSALVAGLIAWTFKACNKGDRARKAVVWCGILLITEAFLGAVLVKGGYVESNASNMRVFMQCIHFTNTMLLLAALTLTWWWLGDRQAITPQAPKTRVIAWLALGITVVVGATGSVAALADTLFPSPSLQAGMMQDFAASAPLLVRMRWLHPVAAVIALACALWLCVPLRAQASRIGWWVLGLIALQFVLGAGDVLLLAPTWMQVLHLLGADLYWIALVAAAASILYPKAN
;
A
#
# COMPACT_ATOMS: atom_id res chain seq x y z
N MET A 1 47.83 32.78 28.17
CA MET A 1 46.42 33.08 27.85
C MET A 1 45.93 32.05 26.85
N SER A 2 45.25 31.00 27.33
CA SER A 2 44.72 29.93 26.49
C SER A 2 43.24 30.17 26.28
N THR A 3 42.86 30.55 25.06
CA THR A 3 41.45 30.75 24.67
C THR A 3 40.82 29.40 24.41
N LEU A 4 39.99 28.93 25.37
CA LEU A 4 39.13 27.80 25.21
C LEU A 4 38.05 28.14 24.15
N ALA A 5 38.22 27.56 22.94
CA ALA A 5 37.19 27.60 21.93
C ALA A 5 36.00 26.77 22.40
N VAL A 6 34.89 27.43 22.79
CA VAL A 6 33.60 26.83 23.09
C VAL A 6 33.04 26.30 21.78
N SER A 7 33.03 25.00 21.60
CA SER A 7 32.31 24.31 20.51
C SER A 7 30.83 24.66 20.60
N PRO A 8 30.17 25.14 19.50
CA PRO A 8 28.75 25.38 19.55
C PRO A 8 28.01 24.06 19.75
N SER A 9 27.42 23.91 20.92
CA SER A 9 26.46 22.88 21.26
C SER A 9 25.37 22.88 20.20
N GLN A 10 25.36 21.88 19.33
CA GLN A 10 24.24 21.60 18.45
C GLN A 10 23.05 21.25 19.33
N THR A 11 22.23 22.21 19.68
CA THR A 11 20.94 22.03 20.30
C THR A 11 20.10 21.17 19.35
N LYS A 12 20.08 19.87 19.57
CA LYS A 12 19.16 18.93 18.95
C LYS A 12 17.75 19.43 19.30
N LEU A 13 17.11 20.15 18.37
CA LEU A 13 15.70 20.53 18.49
C LEU A 13 14.93 19.25 18.82
N ARG A 14 14.41 19.20 20.05
CA ARG A 14 13.64 18.04 20.55
C ARG A 14 12.42 17.91 19.66
N ARG A 15 12.46 16.98 18.70
CA ARG A 15 11.35 16.74 17.77
C ARG A 15 10.06 16.57 18.58
N SER A 16 9.08 17.40 18.32
CA SER A 16 7.75 17.27 18.93
C SER A 16 7.20 15.87 18.64
N ARG A 17 6.68 15.18 19.66
CA ARG A 17 6.00 13.88 19.49
C ARG A 17 4.77 13.95 18.59
N ALA A 18 4.25 15.16 18.36
CA ALA A 18 3.07 15.39 17.55
C ALA A 18 3.29 15.06 16.05
N LEU A 19 4.47 15.35 15.49
CA LEU A 19 4.73 15.09 14.07
C LEU A 19 4.77 13.59 13.71
N PRO A 20 5.47 12.70 14.45
CA PRO A 20 5.36 11.25 14.22
C PRO A 20 3.94 10.70 14.41
N PHE A 21 3.19 11.25 15.36
CA PHE A 21 1.78 10.88 15.56
C PHE A 21 0.92 11.31 14.37
N PHE A 22 1.09 12.54 13.87
CA PHE A 22 0.40 13.02 12.69
C PHE A 22 0.74 12.17 11.45
N ALA A 23 2.03 11.82 11.26
CA ALA A 23 2.44 10.91 10.17
C ALA A 23 1.76 9.53 10.28
N ALA A 24 1.62 8.99 11.51
CA ALA A 24 0.88 7.75 11.74
C ALA A 24 -0.61 7.88 11.41
N ALA A 25 -1.22 9.01 11.77
CA ALA A 25 -2.63 9.27 11.45
C ALA A 25 -2.87 9.38 9.94
N VAL A 26 -1.97 10.07 9.20
CA VAL A 26 -2.01 10.16 7.72
C VAL A 26 -1.84 8.78 7.10
N LEU A 27 -0.89 7.97 7.59
CA LEU A 27 -0.69 6.58 7.15
C LEU A 27 -1.95 5.73 7.37
N GLY A 28 -2.56 5.80 8.56
CA GLY A 28 -3.82 5.09 8.87
C GLY A 28 -4.99 5.56 7.98
N PHE A 29 -5.10 6.87 7.74
CA PHE A 29 -6.13 7.40 6.85
C PHE A 29 -5.92 6.94 5.40
N MET A 30 -4.67 6.84 4.93
CA MET A 30 -4.36 6.29 3.60
C MET A 30 -4.83 4.83 3.48
N VAL A 31 -4.64 4.00 4.50
CA VAL A 31 -5.19 2.62 4.52
C VAL A 31 -6.71 2.65 4.33
N LEU A 32 -7.43 3.53 5.03
CA LEU A 32 -8.89 3.66 4.84
C LEU A 32 -9.27 4.05 3.40
N VAL A 33 -8.50 4.95 2.76
CA VAL A 33 -8.71 5.31 1.34
C VAL A 33 -8.53 4.10 0.43
N ILE A 34 -7.48 3.29 0.66
CA ILE A 34 -7.19 2.06 -0.10
C ILE A 34 -8.35 1.07 0.03
N LEU A 35 -8.80 0.80 1.25
CA LEU A 35 -9.90 -0.13 1.51
C LEU A 35 -11.20 0.33 0.84
N TRP A 36 -11.49 1.64 0.88
CA TRP A 36 -12.67 2.17 0.22
C TRP A 36 -12.56 2.09 -1.31
N GLY A 37 -11.36 2.28 -1.89
CA GLY A 37 -11.08 2.04 -3.30
C GLY A 37 -11.35 0.59 -3.72
N ALA A 38 -11.04 -0.37 -2.85
CA ALA A 38 -11.40 -1.78 -3.07
C ALA A 38 -12.93 -2.01 -3.06
N VAL A 39 -13.66 -1.31 -2.20
CA VAL A 39 -15.14 -1.32 -2.21
C VAL A 39 -15.66 -0.76 -3.54
N VAL A 40 -15.14 0.39 -4.02
CA VAL A 40 -15.52 0.96 -5.33
C VAL A 40 -15.35 -0.06 -6.46
N ARG A 41 -14.20 -0.76 -6.49
CA ARG A 41 -13.92 -1.81 -7.47
C ARG A 41 -14.86 -3.00 -7.34
N ALA A 42 -14.99 -3.55 -6.13
CA ALA A 42 -15.73 -4.79 -5.88
C ALA A 42 -17.25 -4.63 -6.06
N THR A 43 -17.78 -3.42 -5.90
CA THR A 43 -19.20 -3.11 -6.12
C THR A 43 -19.50 -2.62 -7.54
N GLY A 44 -18.49 -2.53 -8.42
CA GLY A 44 -18.66 -1.98 -9.76
C GLY A 44 -19.05 -0.49 -9.78
N SER A 45 -18.70 0.26 -8.71
CA SER A 45 -19.14 1.65 -8.55
C SER A 45 -18.23 2.68 -9.23
N GLY A 46 -17.21 2.24 -9.98
CA GLY A 46 -16.16 3.12 -10.50
C GLY A 46 -16.58 4.08 -11.63
N ALA A 47 -17.83 4.01 -12.11
CA ALA A 47 -18.43 5.00 -13.03
C ALA A 47 -19.68 5.68 -12.42
N GLY A 48 -19.87 5.59 -11.12
CA GLY A 48 -20.99 6.23 -10.43
C GLY A 48 -21.03 7.75 -10.55
N CYS A 49 -19.87 8.39 -10.73
CA CYS A 49 -19.68 9.83 -11.00
C CYS A 49 -19.54 10.14 -12.51
N GLY A 50 -19.85 9.19 -13.41
CA GLY A 50 -19.64 9.32 -14.83
C GLY A 50 -18.15 9.47 -15.19
N ASN A 51 -17.87 9.94 -16.40
CA ASN A 51 -16.50 10.18 -16.88
C ASN A 51 -15.94 11.56 -16.49
N HIS A 52 -16.61 12.27 -15.59
CA HIS A 52 -16.18 13.57 -15.06
C HIS A 52 -15.12 13.37 -13.97
N TRP A 53 -14.02 14.11 -14.04
CA TRP A 53 -12.99 14.12 -13.02
C TRP A 53 -12.32 15.49 -12.99
N PRO A 54 -12.10 16.11 -11.83
CA PRO A 54 -12.33 15.61 -10.45
C PRO A 54 -13.79 15.67 -9.96
N LEU A 55 -14.68 16.35 -10.68
CA LEU A 55 -16.09 16.53 -10.33
C LEU A 55 -16.88 15.23 -10.46
N CYS A 56 -18.04 15.15 -9.81
CA CYS A 56 -18.96 14.02 -9.89
C CYS A 56 -20.19 14.41 -10.73
N ASN A 57 -20.33 13.80 -11.92
CA ASN A 57 -21.36 14.17 -12.92
C ASN A 57 -21.36 15.66 -13.32
N GLY A 58 -20.21 16.32 -13.19
CA GLY A 58 -20.05 17.74 -13.48
C GLY A 58 -20.21 18.66 -12.27
N ASP A 59 -20.65 18.14 -11.11
CA ASP A 59 -20.93 18.91 -9.89
C ASP A 59 -19.90 18.63 -8.79
N PHE A 60 -19.72 19.60 -7.86
CA PHE A 60 -18.96 19.38 -6.62
C PHE A 60 -19.66 18.43 -5.66
N PHE A 61 -21.00 18.48 -5.61
CA PHE A 61 -21.86 17.60 -4.82
C PHE A 61 -22.90 16.99 -5.74
N PRO A 62 -22.98 15.65 -5.83
CA PRO A 62 -23.94 15.01 -6.73
C PRO A 62 -25.38 15.23 -6.26
N HIS A 63 -26.26 15.63 -7.19
CA HIS A 63 -27.69 15.76 -6.96
C HIS A 63 -28.38 14.42 -7.21
N HIS A 64 -29.29 14.01 -6.31
CA HIS A 64 -30.02 12.73 -6.39
C HIS A 64 -29.13 11.50 -6.66
N PRO A 65 -28.08 11.27 -5.84
CA PRO A 65 -27.07 10.26 -6.14
C PRO A 65 -27.63 8.83 -6.00
N ARG A 66 -27.28 7.96 -6.94
CA ARG A 66 -27.46 6.51 -6.80
C ARG A 66 -26.39 5.94 -5.84
N ILE A 67 -26.60 4.71 -5.34
CA ILE A 67 -25.64 4.06 -4.41
C ILE A 67 -24.22 4.03 -4.99
N ALA A 68 -24.05 3.67 -6.26
CA ALA A 68 -22.75 3.68 -6.92
C ALA A 68 -22.12 5.08 -6.95
N THR A 69 -22.90 6.14 -7.15
CA THR A 69 -22.43 7.53 -7.08
C THR A 69 -21.96 7.89 -5.68
N ILE A 70 -22.69 7.48 -4.63
CA ILE A 70 -22.29 7.74 -3.23
C ILE A 70 -20.97 7.04 -2.93
N ILE A 71 -20.81 5.78 -3.32
CA ILE A 71 -19.59 4.98 -3.07
C ILE A 71 -18.39 5.63 -3.75
N GLU A 72 -18.49 5.98 -5.04
CA GLU A 72 -17.38 6.60 -5.77
C GLU A 72 -17.08 8.02 -5.26
N PHE A 73 -18.12 8.85 -5.04
CA PHE A 73 -17.95 10.19 -4.50
C PHE A 73 -17.27 10.20 -3.13
N THR A 74 -17.64 9.26 -2.25
CA THR A 74 -16.98 9.09 -0.95
C THR A 74 -15.49 8.79 -1.13
N HIS A 75 -15.13 7.88 -2.06
CA HIS A 75 -13.72 7.59 -2.34
C HIS A 75 -12.95 8.82 -2.83
N ARG A 76 -13.52 9.58 -3.76
CA ARG A 76 -12.91 10.84 -4.25
C ARG A 76 -12.73 11.86 -3.14
N SER A 77 -13.73 12.03 -2.28
CA SER A 77 -13.69 12.95 -1.13
C SER A 77 -12.61 12.54 -0.12
N MET A 78 -12.54 11.25 0.23
CA MET A 78 -11.49 10.72 1.11
C MET A 78 -10.10 10.92 0.50
N SER A 79 -9.94 10.71 -0.81
CA SER A 79 -8.68 10.93 -1.53
C SER A 79 -8.29 12.41 -1.51
N GLY A 80 -9.25 13.33 -1.66
CA GLY A 80 -9.03 14.77 -1.53
C GLY A 80 -8.56 15.17 -0.13
N ILE A 81 -9.23 14.66 0.91
CA ILE A 81 -8.82 14.87 2.31
C ILE A 81 -7.41 14.32 2.55
N CYS A 82 -7.13 13.10 2.08
CA CYS A 82 -5.80 12.49 2.19
C CYS A 82 -4.73 13.37 1.53
N SER A 83 -5.03 13.94 0.38
CA SER A 83 -4.12 14.86 -0.33
C SER A 83 -3.81 16.10 0.49
N ALA A 84 -4.80 16.70 1.14
CA ALA A 84 -4.59 17.83 2.04
C ALA A 84 -3.76 17.45 3.27
N LEU A 85 -4.01 16.27 3.86
CA LEU A 85 -3.24 15.75 4.99
C LEU A 85 -1.78 15.48 4.63
N VAL A 86 -1.51 14.89 3.45
CA VAL A 86 -0.14 14.67 2.95
C VAL A 86 0.55 16.00 2.67
N ALA A 87 -0.12 16.99 2.10
CA ALA A 87 0.43 18.34 1.91
C ALA A 87 0.82 18.99 3.25
N GLY A 88 -0.03 18.88 4.26
CA GLY A 88 0.25 19.30 5.64
C GLY A 88 1.46 18.56 6.24
N LEU A 89 1.56 17.23 6.02
CA LEU A 89 2.70 16.43 6.47
C LEU A 89 4.01 16.86 5.79
N ILE A 90 3.98 17.17 4.48
CA ILE A 90 5.13 17.71 3.75
C ILE A 90 5.56 19.04 4.38
N ALA A 91 4.65 19.99 4.51
CA ALA A 91 4.95 21.32 5.04
C ALA A 91 5.53 21.25 6.47
N TRP A 92 4.93 20.43 7.34
CA TRP A 92 5.40 20.26 8.70
C TRP A 92 6.75 19.56 8.78
N THR A 93 6.97 18.50 7.99
CA THR A 93 8.26 17.80 7.94
C THR A 93 9.39 18.74 7.47
N PHE A 94 9.12 19.59 6.49
CA PHE A 94 10.11 20.57 6.01
C PHE A 94 10.44 21.64 7.05
N LYS A 95 9.50 22.03 7.90
CA LYS A 95 9.73 22.98 9.02
C LYS A 95 10.48 22.32 10.19
N ALA A 96 10.19 21.04 10.48
CA ALA A 96 10.69 20.37 11.69
C ALA A 96 12.00 19.59 11.48
N CYS A 97 12.39 19.28 10.25
CA CYS A 97 13.55 18.45 9.94
C CYS A 97 14.64 19.27 9.23
N ASN A 98 15.91 18.92 9.44
CA ASN A 98 17.04 19.58 8.79
C ASN A 98 17.20 19.16 7.31
N LYS A 99 17.93 19.97 6.52
CA LYS A 99 18.33 19.61 5.15
C LYS A 99 19.13 18.30 5.20
N GLY A 100 18.78 17.35 4.30
CA GLY A 100 19.45 16.03 4.25
C GLY A 100 18.78 14.94 5.09
N ASP A 101 17.83 15.27 5.97
CA ASP A 101 17.10 14.27 6.74
C ASP A 101 16.32 13.30 5.81
N ARG A 102 16.39 12.01 6.15
CA ARG A 102 15.71 10.97 5.37
C ARG A 102 14.18 11.15 5.34
N ALA A 103 13.60 11.67 6.43
CA ALA A 103 12.17 11.96 6.49
C ALA A 103 11.75 13.00 5.43
N ARG A 104 12.60 14.03 5.15
CA ARG A 104 12.32 15.00 4.08
C ARG A 104 12.33 14.35 2.70
N LYS A 105 13.25 13.41 2.45
CA LYS A 105 13.29 12.67 1.18
C LYS A 105 12.05 11.78 1.01
N ALA A 106 11.67 11.08 2.07
CA ALA A 106 10.50 10.20 2.03
C ALA A 106 9.21 10.98 1.80
N VAL A 107 9.01 12.10 2.48
CA VAL A 107 7.77 12.89 2.33
C VAL A 107 7.67 13.57 0.95
N VAL A 108 8.80 13.87 0.28
CA VAL A 108 8.79 14.31 -1.13
C VAL A 108 8.25 13.20 -2.03
N TRP A 109 8.71 11.95 -1.83
CA TRP A 109 8.16 10.81 -2.56
C TRP A 109 6.67 10.59 -2.30
N CYS A 110 6.18 10.86 -1.05
CA CYS A 110 4.74 10.85 -0.80
C CYS A 110 3.99 11.84 -1.71
N GLY A 111 4.51 13.06 -1.88
CA GLY A 111 3.90 14.06 -2.76
C GLY A 111 3.89 13.64 -4.23
N ILE A 112 5.03 13.13 -4.74
CA ILE A 112 5.15 12.68 -6.14
C ILE A 112 4.19 11.51 -6.39
N LEU A 113 4.23 10.47 -5.54
CA LEU A 113 3.40 9.28 -5.70
C LEU A 113 1.91 9.58 -5.52
N LEU A 114 1.55 10.56 -4.69
CA LEU A 114 0.16 10.99 -4.53
C LEU A 114 -0.36 11.69 -5.81
N ILE A 115 0.45 12.52 -6.45
CA ILE A 115 0.09 13.16 -7.72
C ILE A 115 -0.09 12.11 -8.81
N THR A 116 0.83 11.13 -8.90
CA THR A 116 0.70 10.03 -9.87
C THR A 116 -0.50 9.14 -9.55
N GLU A 117 -0.85 8.94 -8.27
CA GLU A 117 -2.04 8.19 -7.85
C GLU A 117 -3.34 8.85 -8.33
N ALA A 118 -3.45 10.16 -8.12
CA ALA A 118 -4.59 10.94 -8.60
C ALA A 118 -4.70 10.92 -10.13
N PHE A 119 -3.57 11.03 -10.83
CA PHE A 119 -3.51 10.94 -12.29
C PHE A 119 -3.96 9.55 -12.79
N LEU A 120 -3.45 8.48 -12.21
CA LEU A 120 -3.82 7.11 -12.58
C LEU A 120 -5.30 6.84 -12.32
N GLY A 121 -5.83 7.32 -11.18
CA GLY A 121 -7.26 7.27 -10.89
C GLY A 121 -8.10 8.02 -11.93
N ALA A 122 -7.66 9.21 -12.36
CA ALA A 122 -8.31 9.97 -13.44
C ALA A 122 -8.29 9.21 -14.77
N VAL A 123 -7.18 8.54 -15.12
CA VAL A 123 -7.06 7.73 -16.34
C VAL A 123 -8.00 6.53 -16.30
N LEU A 124 -8.13 5.85 -15.16
CA LEU A 124 -9.07 4.73 -15.00
C LEU A 124 -10.51 5.18 -15.28
N VAL A 125 -10.94 6.31 -14.73
CA VAL A 125 -12.30 6.83 -14.93
C VAL A 125 -12.50 7.36 -16.35
N LYS A 126 -11.66 8.28 -16.80
CA LYS A 126 -11.80 8.93 -18.12
C LYS A 126 -11.60 7.97 -19.30
N GLY A 127 -10.76 6.94 -19.11
CA GLY A 127 -10.54 5.87 -20.08
C GLY A 127 -11.63 4.80 -20.09
N GLY A 128 -12.61 4.88 -19.18
CA GLY A 128 -13.66 3.86 -19.04
C GLY A 128 -13.12 2.50 -18.60
N TYR A 129 -11.97 2.48 -17.90
CA TYR A 129 -11.34 1.25 -17.35
C TYR A 129 -11.94 0.89 -15.99
N VAL A 130 -13.26 0.96 -15.87
CA VAL A 130 -14.04 0.75 -14.64
C VAL A 130 -15.23 -0.18 -14.90
N GLU A 131 -16.05 -0.46 -13.90
CA GLU A 131 -17.26 -1.30 -13.98
C GLU A 131 -17.01 -2.67 -14.62
N SER A 132 -17.73 -3.00 -15.69
CA SER A 132 -17.70 -4.28 -16.41
C SER A 132 -16.59 -4.38 -17.48
N ASN A 133 -15.74 -3.36 -17.63
CA ASN A 133 -14.65 -3.39 -18.61
C ASN A 133 -13.66 -4.51 -18.27
N ALA A 134 -13.52 -5.51 -19.12
CA ALA A 134 -12.59 -6.64 -18.97
C ALA A 134 -11.38 -6.57 -19.92
N SER A 135 -11.09 -5.39 -20.49
CA SER A 135 -9.98 -5.23 -21.43
C SER A 135 -8.61 -5.40 -20.78
N ASN A 136 -7.62 -5.84 -21.56
CA ASN A 136 -6.23 -5.94 -21.11
C ASN A 136 -5.68 -4.59 -20.63
N MET A 137 -6.15 -3.48 -21.21
CA MET A 137 -5.75 -2.14 -20.77
C MET A 137 -6.25 -1.84 -19.36
N ARG A 138 -7.47 -2.26 -18.99
CA ARG A 138 -7.95 -2.14 -17.61
C ARG A 138 -7.06 -2.92 -16.64
N VAL A 139 -6.71 -4.17 -16.97
CA VAL A 139 -5.82 -5.00 -16.15
C VAL A 139 -4.47 -4.28 -15.93
N PHE A 140 -3.88 -3.78 -17.02
CA PHE A 140 -2.62 -3.05 -16.98
C PHE A 140 -2.70 -1.79 -16.12
N MET A 141 -3.72 -0.96 -16.34
CA MET A 141 -3.93 0.27 -15.57
C MET A 141 -4.22 -0.01 -14.10
N GLN A 142 -4.97 -1.07 -13.79
CA GLN A 142 -5.23 -1.52 -12.42
C GLN A 142 -3.92 -1.95 -11.72
N CYS A 143 -3.06 -2.70 -12.39
CA CYS A 143 -1.76 -3.10 -11.85
C CYS A 143 -0.87 -1.89 -11.54
N ILE A 144 -0.78 -0.94 -12.46
CA ILE A 144 0.05 0.27 -12.27
C ILE A 144 -0.51 1.12 -11.13
N HIS A 145 -1.82 1.35 -11.10
CA HIS A 145 -2.46 2.12 -10.04
C HIS A 145 -2.23 1.47 -8.68
N PHE A 146 -2.47 0.16 -8.54
CA PHE A 146 -2.24 -0.56 -7.29
C PHE A 146 -0.76 -0.57 -6.88
N THR A 147 0.15 -0.75 -7.84
CA THR A 147 1.60 -0.68 -7.57
C THR A 147 2.00 0.70 -7.06
N ASN A 148 1.50 1.78 -7.67
CA ASN A 148 1.74 3.14 -7.21
C ASN A 148 1.17 3.37 -5.79
N THR A 149 -0.02 2.83 -5.50
CA THR A 149 -0.61 2.81 -4.15
C THR A 149 0.33 2.16 -3.13
N MET A 150 0.88 0.98 -3.44
CA MET A 150 1.85 0.30 -2.56
C MET A 150 3.11 1.14 -2.34
N LEU A 151 3.65 1.77 -3.37
CA LEU A 151 4.82 2.65 -3.25
C LEU A 151 4.50 3.90 -2.41
N LEU A 152 3.32 4.49 -2.57
CA LEU A 152 2.86 5.60 -1.74
C LEU A 152 2.72 5.19 -0.27
N LEU A 153 2.13 4.03 0.00
CA LEU A 153 2.02 3.48 1.34
C LEU A 153 3.41 3.21 1.96
N ALA A 154 4.38 2.72 1.16
CA ALA A 154 5.77 2.56 1.58
C ALA A 154 6.43 3.91 1.90
N ALA A 155 6.25 4.93 1.07
CA ALA A 155 6.82 6.26 1.30
C ALA A 155 6.24 6.91 2.59
N LEU A 156 4.94 6.77 2.84
CA LEU A 156 4.30 7.21 4.10
C LEU A 156 4.84 6.42 5.30
N THR A 157 5.00 5.10 5.17
CA THR A 157 5.60 4.24 6.19
C THR A 157 7.02 4.68 6.52
N LEU A 158 7.86 4.94 5.52
CA LEU A 158 9.23 5.42 5.70
C LEU A 158 9.25 6.83 6.32
N THR A 159 8.33 7.70 5.93
CA THR A 159 8.20 9.03 6.54
C THR A 159 7.91 8.90 8.03
N TRP A 160 6.88 8.14 8.39
CA TRP A 160 6.55 7.85 9.80
C TRP A 160 7.72 7.19 10.53
N TRP A 161 8.39 6.21 9.91
CA TRP A 161 9.52 5.48 10.48
C TRP A 161 10.67 6.41 10.83
N TRP A 162 11.07 7.32 9.95
CA TRP A 162 12.21 8.21 10.18
C TRP A 162 11.87 9.46 11.01
N LEU A 163 10.60 9.82 11.14
CA LEU A 163 10.15 10.84 12.07
C LEU A 163 10.11 10.31 13.51
N GLY A 164 9.89 9.03 13.71
CA GLY A 164 9.88 8.37 15.01
C GLY A 164 11.29 8.08 15.53
N ASP A 165 11.42 7.99 16.85
CA ASP A 165 12.68 7.53 17.49
C ASP A 165 12.69 6.00 17.50
N ARG A 166 13.05 5.40 16.36
CA ARG A 166 13.01 3.95 16.16
C ARG A 166 14.36 3.33 16.48
N GLN A 167 14.33 2.18 17.18
CA GLN A 167 15.55 1.41 17.43
C GLN A 167 16.10 0.90 16.11
N ALA A 168 17.33 1.28 15.80
CA ALA A 168 18.07 0.69 14.72
C ALA A 168 18.62 -0.66 15.18
N ILE A 169 18.62 -1.63 14.29
CA ILE A 169 19.32 -2.89 14.50
C ILE A 169 20.81 -2.73 14.12
N THR A 170 21.65 -3.64 14.61
CA THR A 170 23.06 -3.67 14.23
C THR A 170 23.22 -3.87 12.71
N PRO A 171 24.32 -3.36 12.11
CA PRO A 171 24.59 -3.55 10.69
C PRO A 171 24.51 -5.03 10.28
N GLN A 172 23.84 -5.29 9.17
CA GLN A 172 23.59 -6.64 8.66
C GLN A 172 24.54 -7.00 7.53
N ALA A 173 24.78 -8.31 7.36
CA ALA A 173 25.55 -8.84 6.25
C ALA A 173 24.94 -8.44 4.89
N PRO A 174 25.77 -8.29 3.83
CA PRO A 174 25.29 -7.93 2.50
C PRO A 174 24.14 -8.85 2.00
N LYS A 175 24.21 -10.15 2.27
CA LYS A 175 23.16 -11.12 1.92
C LYS A 175 21.78 -10.75 2.52
N THR A 176 21.74 -10.33 3.78
CA THR A 176 20.51 -9.91 4.46
C THR A 176 19.91 -8.66 3.80
N ARG A 177 20.74 -7.72 3.34
CA ARG A 177 20.28 -6.54 2.62
C ARG A 177 19.68 -6.88 1.26
N VAL A 178 20.28 -7.84 0.53
CA VAL A 178 19.72 -8.36 -0.73
C VAL A 178 18.36 -8.99 -0.48
N ILE A 179 18.23 -9.81 0.56
CA ILE A 179 16.96 -10.44 0.92
C ILE A 179 15.90 -9.41 1.27
N ALA A 180 16.27 -8.32 1.95
CA ALA A 180 15.32 -7.24 2.24
C ALA A 180 14.76 -6.62 0.95
N TRP A 181 15.61 -6.36 -0.06
CA TRP A 181 15.16 -5.88 -1.36
C TRP A 181 14.32 -6.90 -2.12
N LEU A 182 14.70 -8.18 -2.09
CA LEU A 182 13.92 -9.25 -2.72
C LEU A 182 12.54 -9.41 -2.06
N ALA A 183 12.46 -9.36 -0.72
CA ALA A 183 11.19 -9.41 0.00
C ALA A 183 10.26 -8.23 -0.35
N LEU A 184 10.81 -7.02 -0.48
CA LEU A 184 10.04 -5.86 -0.93
C LEU A 184 9.56 -6.05 -2.38
N GLY A 185 10.45 -6.43 -3.29
CA GLY A 185 10.14 -6.60 -4.71
C GLY A 185 9.09 -7.68 -4.97
N ILE A 186 9.25 -8.86 -4.36
CA ILE A 186 8.28 -9.95 -4.53
C ILE A 186 6.92 -9.59 -3.91
N THR A 187 6.88 -8.83 -2.81
CA THR A 187 5.62 -8.39 -2.20
C THR A 187 4.88 -7.39 -3.11
N VAL A 188 5.60 -6.55 -3.86
CA VAL A 188 4.98 -5.71 -4.90
C VAL A 188 4.36 -6.57 -6.01
N VAL A 189 5.04 -7.65 -6.43
CA VAL A 189 4.49 -8.61 -7.41
C VAL A 189 3.24 -9.30 -6.84
N VAL A 190 3.27 -9.72 -5.56
CA VAL A 190 2.09 -10.28 -4.88
C VAL A 190 0.92 -9.29 -4.90
N GLY A 191 1.17 -8.02 -4.61
CA GLY A 191 0.13 -6.98 -4.65
C GLY A 191 -0.45 -6.77 -6.05
N ALA A 192 0.42 -6.67 -7.07
CA ALA A 192 -0.02 -6.51 -8.45
C ALA A 192 -0.86 -7.72 -8.92
N THR A 193 -0.36 -8.96 -8.70
CA THR A 193 -1.10 -10.18 -9.05
C THR A 193 -2.38 -10.35 -8.24
N GLY A 194 -2.39 -9.93 -6.97
CA GLY A 194 -3.58 -9.90 -6.12
C GLY A 194 -4.65 -8.94 -6.62
N SER A 195 -4.24 -7.76 -7.12
CA SER A 195 -5.18 -6.81 -7.73
C SER A 195 -5.84 -7.37 -9.00
N VAL A 196 -5.09 -8.17 -9.78
CA VAL A 196 -5.60 -8.89 -10.96
C VAL A 196 -6.57 -10.00 -10.54
N ALA A 197 -6.20 -10.82 -9.56
CA ALA A 197 -7.07 -11.89 -9.05
C ALA A 197 -8.40 -11.32 -8.53
N ALA A 198 -8.34 -10.29 -7.70
CA ALA A 198 -9.53 -9.63 -7.16
C ALA A 198 -10.41 -8.99 -8.26
N LEU A 199 -9.81 -8.47 -9.33
CA LEU A 199 -10.56 -7.97 -10.48
C LEU A 199 -11.25 -9.11 -11.23
N ALA A 200 -10.55 -10.25 -11.40
CA ALA A 200 -11.11 -11.45 -12.04
C ALA A 200 -12.31 -11.99 -11.26
N ASP A 201 -12.21 -12.06 -9.93
CA ASP A 201 -13.30 -12.53 -9.07
C ASP A 201 -14.52 -11.60 -9.11
N THR A 202 -14.28 -10.29 -9.27
CA THR A 202 -15.37 -9.31 -9.41
C THR A 202 -16.09 -9.42 -10.75
N LEU A 203 -15.35 -9.60 -11.85
CA LEU A 203 -15.92 -9.62 -13.20
C LEU A 203 -16.42 -11.00 -13.63
N PHE A 204 -15.83 -12.06 -13.09
CA PHE A 204 -16.10 -13.45 -13.43
C PHE A 204 -16.27 -14.29 -12.14
N PRO A 205 -17.30 -14.03 -11.33
CA PRO A 205 -17.51 -14.76 -10.09
C PRO A 205 -17.75 -16.26 -10.37
N SER A 206 -17.10 -17.10 -9.60
CA SER A 206 -17.21 -18.57 -9.76
C SER A 206 -18.41 -19.08 -8.96
N PRO A 207 -19.23 -20.01 -9.51
CA PRO A 207 -20.38 -20.56 -8.79
C PRO A 207 -19.99 -21.58 -7.72
N SER A 208 -18.80 -22.13 -7.77
CA SER A 208 -18.24 -23.07 -6.79
C SER A 208 -16.71 -23.06 -6.84
N LEU A 209 -16.09 -23.57 -5.78
CA LEU A 209 -14.63 -23.69 -5.70
C LEU A 209 -14.07 -24.56 -6.84
N GLN A 210 -14.72 -25.70 -7.10
CA GLN A 210 -14.31 -26.62 -8.16
C GLN A 210 -14.41 -25.93 -9.55
N ALA A 211 -15.50 -25.23 -9.82
CA ALA A 211 -15.67 -24.49 -11.08
C ALA A 211 -14.62 -23.39 -11.24
N GLY A 212 -14.29 -22.67 -10.16
CA GLY A 212 -13.22 -21.65 -10.16
C GLY A 212 -11.86 -22.23 -10.52
N MET A 213 -11.47 -23.33 -9.85
CA MET A 213 -10.22 -24.01 -10.13
C MET A 213 -10.15 -24.54 -11.57
N MET A 214 -11.23 -25.08 -12.10
CA MET A 214 -11.27 -25.54 -13.51
C MET A 214 -11.16 -24.38 -14.50
N GLN A 215 -11.78 -23.24 -14.20
CA GLN A 215 -11.71 -22.03 -15.04
C GLN A 215 -10.29 -21.46 -15.11
N ASP A 216 -9.52 -21.47 -14.03
CA ASP A 216 -8.17 -20.93 -13.99
C ASP A 216 -7.23 -21.59 -15.00
N PHE A 217 -7.48 -22.85 -15.34
CA PHE A 217 -6.65 -23.64 -16.28
C PHE A 217 -7.34 -23.93 -17.62
N ALA A 218 -8.59 -23.51 -17.79
CA ALA A 218 -9.31 -23.71 -19.04
C ALA A 218 -8.75 -22.83 -20.15
N ALA A 219 -8.41 -23.38 -21.31
CA ALA A 219 -7.91 -22.64 -22.46
C ALA A 219 -8.94 -21.63 -23.02
N SER A 220 -10.24 -21.91 -22.82
CA SER A 220 -11.36 -21.05 -23.23
C SER A 220 -11.64 -19.90 -22.26
N ALA A 221 -11.08 -19.92 -21.04
CA ALA A 221 -11.31 -18.86 -20.07
C ALA A 221 -10.58 -17.56 -20.44
N PRO A 222 -11.15 -16.38 -20.12
CA PRO A 222 -10.47 -15.09 -20.29
C PRO A 222 -9.08 -15.10 -19.66
N LEU A 223 -8.13 -14.39 -20.28
CA LEU A 223 -6.76 -14.27 -19.75
C LEU A 223 -6.74 -13.80 -18.30
N LEU A 224 -7.59 -12.84 -17.94
CA LEU A 224 -7.71 -12.31 -16.58
C LEU A 224 -8.02 -13.41 -15.54
N VAL A 225 -8.94 -14.32 -15.86
CA VAL A 225 -9.28 -15.48 -14.99
C VAL A 225 -8.09 -16.41 -14.88
N ARG A 226 -7.45 -16.72 -16.02
CA ARG A 226 -6.27 -17.59 -16.05
C ARG A 226 -5.06 -17.05 -15.33
N MET A 227 -5.02 -15.77 -15.00
CA MET A 227 -3.93 -15.16 -14.22
C MET A 227 -4.14 -15.25 -12.70
N ARG A 228 -5.29 -15.68 -12.20
CA ARG A 228 -5.58 -15.74 -10.75
C ARG A 228 -4.56 -16.57 -9.97
N TRP A 229 -4.13 -17.72 -10.51
CA TRP A 229 -3.18 -18.61 -9.85
C TRP A 229 -1.78 -18.01 -9.65
N LEU A 230 -1.43 -16.92 -10.36
CA LEU A 230 -0.15 -16.24 -10.19
C LEU A 230 -0.02 -15.64 -8.79
N HIS A 231 -1.14 -15.19 -8.21
CA HIS A 231 -1.16 -14.57 -6.90
C HIS A 231 -0.75 -15.55 -5.77
N PRO A 232 -1.34 -16.74 -5.58
CA PRO A 232 -0.92 -17.65 -4.54
C PRO A 232 0.52 -18.16 -4.76
N VAL A 233 0.98 -18.33 -5.99
CA VAL A 233 2.37 -18.72 -6.27
C VAL A 233 3.35 -17.61 -5.84
N ALA A 234 3.08 -16.35 -6.21
CA ALA A 234 3.89 -15.22 -5.76
C ALA A 234 3.87 -15.07 -4.23
N ALA A 235 2.71 -15.34 -3.58
CA ALA A 235 2.58 -15.29 -2.12
C ALA A 235 3.46 -16.33 -1.42
N VAL A 236 3.57 -17.54 -1.95
CA VAL A 236 4.48 -18.58 -1.41
C VAL A 236 5.95 -18.16 -1.51
N ILE A 237 6.35 -17.54 -2.60
CA ILE A 237 7.72 -17.01 -2.76
C ILE A 237 7.96 -15.86 -1.77
N ALA A 238 6.98 -14.97 -1.61
CA ALA A 238 7.06 -13.88 -0.63
C ALA A 238 7.16 -14.39 0.81
N LEU A 239 6.44 -15.46 1.16
CA LEU A 239 6.55 -16.14 2.45
C LEU A 239 7.99 -16.61 2.70
N ALA A 240 8.61 -17.29 1.74
CA ALA A 240 9.97 -17.77 1.88
C ALA A 240 10.96 -16.60 2.12
N CYS A 241 10.82 -15.50 1.36
CA CYS A 241 11.64 -14.31 1.55
C CYS A 241 11.40 -13.64 2.92
N ALA A 242 10.15 -13.57 3.38
CA ALA A 242 9.81 -12.98 4.67
C ALA A 242 10.34 -13.83 5.84
N LEU A 243 10.21 -15.16 5.78
CA LEU A 243 10.76 -16.06 6.78
C LEU A 243 12.28 -15.88 6.89
N TRP A 244 12.98 -15.82 5.77
CA TRP A 244 14.43 -15.61 5.75
C TRP A 244 14.81 -14.24 6.31
N LEU A 245 14.08 -13.17 5.95
CA LEU A 245 14.29 -11.82 6.48
C LEU A 245 14.10 -11.74 7.99
N CYS A 246 13.20 -12.53 8.55
CA CYS A 246 12.90 -12.52 9.98
C CYS A 246 13.98 -13.22 10.84
N VAL A 247 14.85 -14.06 10.27
CA VAL A 247 15.91 -14.74 11.02
C VAL A 247 16.82 -13.74 11.76
N PRO A 248 17.48 -12.76 11.12
CA PRO A 248 18.32 -11.80 11.82
C PRO A 248 17.54 -10.82 12.70
N LEU A 249 16.29 -10.51 12.36
CA LEU A 249 15.44 -9.65 13.19
C LEU A 249 15.11 -10.31 14.53
N ARG A 250 14.80 -11.61 14.52
CA ARG A 250 14.52 -12.38 15.73
C ARG A 250 15.77 -12.56 16.59
N ALA A 251 16.91 -12.80 15.99
CA ALA A 251 18.20 -12.92 16.70
C ALA A 251 18.53 -11.66 17.50
N GLN A 252 18.03 -10.49 17.10
CA GLN A 252 18.19 -9.22 17.80
C GLN A 252 16.97 -8.84 18.68
N ALA A 253 16.09 -9.79 18.98
CA ALA A 253 14.86 -9.60 19.77
C ALA A 253 13.95 -8.45 19.24
N SER A 254 14.02 -8.18 17.93
CA SER A 254 13.24 -7.11 17.30
C SER A 254 11.76 -7.51 17.23
N ARG A 255 10.90 -6.71 17.84
CA ARG A 255 9.44 -6.92 17.80
C ARG A 255 8.88 -6.88 16.38
N ILE A 256 9.52 -6.12 15.48
CA ILE A 256 9.03 -5.97 14.10
C ILE A 256 9.10 -7.30 13.32
N GLY A 257 10.08 -8.16 13.59
CA GLY A 257 10.17 -9.50 12.99
C GLY A 257 8.97 -10.38 13.35
N TRP A 258 8.47 -10.28 14.58
CA TRP A 258 7.26 -11.00 15.00
C TRP A 258 6.00 -10.46 14.34
N TRP A 259 5.89 -9.13 14.18
CA TRP A 259 4.77 -8.53 13.45
C TRP A 259 4.75 -8.99 11.98
N VAL A 260 5.90 -9.01 11.30
CA VAL A 260 5.98 -9.51 9.92
C VAL A 260 5.52 -10.97 9.83
N LEU A 261 5.98 -11.84 10.73
CA LEU A 261 5.59 -13.25 10.75
C LEU A 261 4.10 -13.45 11.06
N GLY A 262 3.58 -12.76 12.05
CA GLY A 262 2.16 -12.87 12.42
C GLY A 262 1.25 -12.37 11.29
N LEU A 263 1.61 -11.25 10.66
CA LEU A 263 0.81 -10.67 9.58
C LEU A 263 0.88 -11.50 8.29
N ILE A 264 2.04 -12.09 7.94
CA ILE A 264 2.09 -12.96 6.77
C ILE A 264 1.32 -14.26 7.02
N ALA A 265 1.37 -14.83 8.22
CA ALA A 265 0.54 -15.98 8.57
C ALA A 265 -0.96 -15.64 8.48
N LEU A 266 -1.36 -14.47 9.01
CA LEU A 266 -2.73 -13.96 8.87
C LEU A 266 -3.14 -13.82 7.40
N GLN A 267 -2.23 -13.36 6.50
CA GLN A 267 -2.52 -13.25 5.07
C GLN A 267 -2.86 -14.59 4.42
N PHE A 268 -2.17 -15.67 4.78
CA PHE A 268 -2.51 -17.01 4.27
C PHE A 268 -3.87 -17.49 4.78
N VAL A 269 -4.20 -17.21 6.05
CA VAL A 269 -5.52 -17.55 6.60
C VAL A 269 -6.63 -16.76 5.92
N LEU A 270 -6.47 -15.44 5.76
CA LEU A 270 -7.46 -14.59 5.10
C LEU A 270 -7.58 -14.91 3.61
N GLY A 271 -6.46 -15.17 2.92
CA GLY A 271 -6.48 -15.54 1.51
C GLY A 271 -7.14 -16.90 1.27
N ALA A 272 -6.87 -17.90 2.12
CA ALA A 272 -7.57 -19.18 2.06
C ALA A 272 -9.06 -19.00 2.34
N GLY A 273 -9.43 -18.19 3.33
CA GLY A 273 -10.83 -17.85 3.63
C GLY A 273 -11.53 -17.16 2.45
N ASP A 274 -10.83 -16.23 1.78
CA ASP A 274 -11.37 -15.52 0.61
C ASP A 274 -11.70 -16.48 -0.53
N VAL A 275 -10.79 -17.41 -0.85
CA VAL A 275 -11.00 -18.45 -1.88
C VAL A 275 -12.14 -19.40 -1.48
N LEU A 276 -12.14 -19.88 -0.24
CA LEU A 276 -13.16 -20.84 0.25
C LEU A 276 -14.57 -20.23 0.28
N LEU A 277 -14.67 -18.94 0.51
CA LEU A 277 -15.94 -18.20 0.53
C LEU A 277 -16.33 -17.63 -0.84
N LEU A 278 -15.58 -17.94 -1.90
CA LEU A 278 -15.80 -17.43 -3.26
C LEU A 278 -15.68 -15.89 -3.36
N ALA A 279 -14.69 -15.35 -2.68
CA ALA A 279 -14.26 -13.96 -2.74
C ALA A 279 -15.36 -12.90 -2.48
N PRO A 280 -16.13 -12.99 -1.38
CA PRO A 280 -17.14 -11.98 -1.07
C PRO A 280 -16.45 -10.63 -0.76
N THR A 281 -17.08 -9.52 -1.12
CA THR A 281 -16.50 -8.18 -1.00
C THR A 281 -15.89 -7.89 0.38
N TRP A 282 -16.59 -8.27 1.46
CA TRP A 282 -16.10 -8.02 2.83
C TRP A 282 -14.80 -8.79 3.14
N MET A 283 -14.64 -10.02 2.62
CA MET A 283 -13.42 -10.82 2.81
C MET A 283 -12.27 -10.27 1.99
N GLN A 284 -12.52 -9.85 0.74
CA GLN A 284 -11.52 -9.15 -0.07
C GLN A 284 -11.00 -7.89 0.64
N VAL A 285 -11.88 -7.11 1.29
CA VAL A 285 -11.49 -5.91 2.06
C VAL A 285 -10.68 -6.28 3.30
N LEU A 286 -11.06 -7.33 4.03
CA LEU A 286 -10.28 -7.81 5.19
C LEU A 286 -8.91 -8.35 4.79
N HIS A 287 -8.84 -9.10 3.69
CA HIS A 287 -7.58 -9.60 3.15
C HIS A 287 -6.67 -8.45 2.72
N LEU A 288 -7.22 -7.43 2.07
CA LEU A 288 -6.48 -6.22 1.70
C LEU A 288 -5.99 -5.43 2.92
N LEU A 289 -6.82 -5.26 3.96
CA LEU A 289 -6.40 -4.63 5.22
C LEU A 289 -5.19 -5.35 5.83
N GLY A 290 -5.25 -6.67 5.91
CA GLY A 290 -4.13 -7.45 6.39
C GLY A 290 -2.88 -7.31 5.50
N ALA A 291 -3.06 -7.21 4.16
CA ALA A 291 -1.97 -6.97 3.20
C ALA A 291 -1.31 -5.60 3.40
N ASP A 292 -2.10 -4.55 3.62
CA ASP A 292 -1.59 -3.21 3.90
C ASP A 292 -0.78 -3.18 5.21
N LEU A 293 -1.29 -3.83 6.27
CA LEU A 293 -0.58 -3.92 7.56
C LEU A 293 0.71 -4.74 7.43
N TYR A 294 0.67 -5.86 6.70
CA TYR A 294 1.87 -6.65 6.39
C TYR A 294 2.89 -5.82 5.60
N TRP A 295 2.47 -5.08 4.57
CA TRP A 295 3.34 -4.23 3.78
C TRP A 295 3.99 -3.14 4.62
N ILE A 296 3.24 -2.45 5.48
CA ILE A 296 3.76 -1.45 6.43
C ILE A 296 4.83 -2.07 7.34
N ALA A 297 4.55 -3.25 7.92
CA ALA A 297 5.50 -3.95 8.79
C ALA A 297 6.77 -4.39 8.03
N LEU A 298 6.61 -4.91 6.80
CA LEU A 298 7.73 -5.33 5.96
C LEU A 298 8.62 -4.16 5.55
N VAL A 299 8.03 -3.03 5.11
CA VAL A 299 8.78 -1.81 4.76
C VAL A 299 9.55 -1.28 5.96
N ALA A 300 8.94 -1.24 7.15
CA ALA A 300 9.60 -0.81 8.37
C ALA A 300 10.73 -1.78 8.79
N ALA A 301 10.53 -3.10 8.63
CA ALA A 301 11.54 -4.12 8.87
C ALA A 301 12.72 -3.99 7.90
N ALA A 302 12.45 -3.84 6.61
CA ALA A 302 13.46 -3.61 5.59
C ALA A 302 14.24 -2.31 5.83
N ALA A 303 13.56 -1.23 6.22
CA ALA A 303 14.20 0.05 6.55
C ALA A 303 15.18 -0.09 7.72
N SER A 304 14.85 -0.88 8.75
CA SER A 304 15.75 -1.14 9.88
C SER A 304 17.03 -1.89 9.46
N ILE A 305 16.93 -2.79 8.48
CA ILE A 305 18.05 -3.58 7.95
C ILE A 305 18.92 -2.75 6.99
N LEU A 306 18.27 -2.03 6.09
CA LEU A 306 18.96 -1.31 5.01
C LEU A 306 19.63 -0.03 5.49
N TYR A 307 19.11 0.56 6.58
CA TYR A 307 19.55 1.85 7.12
C TYR A 307 19.84 1.75 8.63
N PRO A 308 20.80 0.90 9.05
CA PRO A 308 21.20 0.81 10.44
C PRO A 308 21.72 2.17 10.93
N LYS A 309 21.68 2.43 12.25
CA LYS A 309 22.39 3.59 12.83
C LYS A 309 23.89 3.40 12.57
N ALA A 310 24.56 4.46 12.11
CA ALA A 310 26.00 4.53 12.20
C ALA A 310 26.37 4.54 13.70
N ASN A 311 27.32 3.68 14.08
CA ASN A 311 27.91 3.69 15.40
C ASN A 311 28.65 5.00 15.66
#